data_25121887cf1cd6ae43a71fd2750ca02b
#
_entry.id   25121887cf1cd6ae43a71fd2750ca02b
#
_cell.length_a   1.000
_cell.length_b   1.000
_cell.length_c   1.000
_cell.angle_alpha   90.00
_cell.angle_beta   90.00
_cell.angle_gamma   90.00
#
_symmetry.space_group_name_H-M   'P 1'
#
loop_
_entity.id
_entity.type
_entity.pdbx_description
1 polymer ?
#
loop_
_entity_poly.entity_id
_entity_poly.type
_entity_poly.pdbx_seq_one_letter_code
_entity_poly.pdbx_strand_id
1 'polypeptide(L)'
;MENPLHDDPTQNWHWTNRHWFKLVWLNLPPFILAAFITYAAIEIFGDRNIETIHALSVTPNPARVGQPALIIFQGTQDNDCDGVVHRSITDSKGTLIQLDNVPVFHHNLGIERGKVFTFTKPFSVPLGLSPGTATYNSEAVRWCNSFQQFLYPVHDVYATTFEIK
;
A
#
# COMPACT_ATOMS: atom_id res chain seq x y z
N MET A 1 16.82 -81.78 11.17
CA MET A 1 17.23 -80.63 11.98
C MET A 1 17.05 -79.41 11.14
N GLU A 2 15.91 -78.78 11.24
CA GLU A 2 15.61 -77.50 10.50
C GLU A 2 16.15 -76.39 11.35
N ASN A 3 16.91 -75.49 10.66
CA ASN A 3 17.46 -74.32 11.27
C ASN A 3 16.42 -73.19 11.08
N PRO A 4 15.81 -72.62 12.11
CA PRO A 4 14.87 -71.53 11.97
C PRO A 4 15.61 -70.28 11.51
N LEU A 5 15.28 -69.80 10.32
CA LEU A 5 15.68 -68.50 9.83
C LEU A 5 15.28 -67.42 10.85
N HIS A 6 16.29 -66.86 11.44
CA HIS A 6 16.14 -65.71 12.35
C HIS A 6 15.84 -64.49 11.47
N ASP A 7 14.56 -64.21 11.32
CA ASP A 7 14.13 -62.94 10.74
C ASP A 7 14.59 -61.76 11.65
N ASP A 8 15.66 -61.12 11.25
CA ASP A 8 16.18 -59.96 11.96
C ASP A 8 15.24 -58.76 11.71
N PRO A 9 14.46 -58.30 12.71
CA PRO A 9 13.52 -57.22 12.55
C PRO A 9 14.18 -55.86 12.22
N THR A 10 15.52 -55.79 12.33
CA THR A 10 16.24 -54.54 12.02
C THR A 10 16.45 -54.32 10.53
N GLN A 11 16.41 -55.40 9.70
CA GLN A 11 16.57 -55.27 8.25
C GLN A 11 15.39 -54.59 7.55
N ASN A 12 14.17 -54.75 8.07
CA ASN A 12 12.97 -54.14 7.49
C ASN A 12 12.87 -52.64 7.76
N TRP A 13 13.52 -52.14 8.81
CA TRP A 13 13.47 -50.73 9.20
C TRP A 13 14.25 -49.82 8.24
N HIS A 14 15.33 -50.30 7.65
CA HIS A 14 16.15 -49.49 6.70
C HIS A 14 15.50 -49.27 5.35
N TRP A 15 14.66 -50.20 4.86
CA TRP A 15 14.03 -50.07 3.53
C TRP A 15 12.85 -49.11 3.53
N THR A 16 12.02 -49.12 4.54
CA THR A 16 10.85 -48.24 4.68
C THR A 16 11.29 -46.79 4.84
N ASN A 17 12.31 -46.50 5.64
CA ASN A 17 12.82 -45.14 5.81
C ASN A 17 13.43 -44.53 4.54
N ARG A 18 14.08 -45.34 3.71
CA ARG A 18 14.72 -44.86 2.48
C ARG A 18 13.68 -44.44 1.42
N HIS A 19 12.55 -45.11 1.32
CA HIS A 19 11.46 -44.77 0.42
C HIS A 19 10.70 -43.53 0.91
N TRP A 20 10.42 -43.44 2.20
CA TRP A 20 9.80 -42.26 2.80
C TRP A 20 10.67 -41.01 2.65
N PHE A 21 11.96 -41.15 2.84
CA PHE A 21 12.91 -40.06 2.71
C PHE A 21 12.94 -39.53 1.27
N LYS A 22 12.97 -40.42 0.28
CA LYS A 22 12.91 -40.05 -1.14
C LYS A 22 11.59 -39.39 -1.53
N LEU A 23 10.46 -39.89 -1.06
CA LEU A 23 9.14 -39.31 -1.30
C LEU A 23 9.01 -37.90 -0.70
N VAL A 24 9.51 -37.70 0.50
CA VAL A 24 9.50 -36.40 1.18
C VAL A 24 10.37 -35.40 0.43
N TRP A 25 11.61 -35.79 0.08
CA TRP A 25 12.55 -34.91 -0.62
C TRP A 25 12.13 -34.57 -2.05
N LEU A 26 11.46 -35.48 -2.76
CA LEU A 26 10.96 -35.21 -4.11
C LEU A 26 9.73 -34.30 -4.12
N ASN A 27 8.91 -34.33 -3.08
CA ASN A 27 7.68 -33.53 -2.99
C ASN A 27 7.86 -32.22 -2.21
N LEU A 28 8.90 -32.09 -1.39
CA LEU A 28 9.15 -30.90 -0.58
C LEU A 28 9.32 -29.62 -1.42
N PRO A 29 10.10 -29.62 -2.52
CA PRO A 29 10.27 -28.41 -3.35
C PRO A 29 8.96 -27.85 -3.91
N PRO A 30 8.04 -28.63 -4.49
CA PRO A 30 6.78 -28.08 -4.98
C PRO A 30 5.88 -27.53 -3.87
N PHE A 31 5.90 -28.13 -2.66
CA PHE A 31 5.15 -27.60 -1.51
C PHE A 31 5.75 -26.27 -1.01
N ILE A 32 7.07 -26.16 -0.96
CA ILE A 32 7.75 -24.92 -0.59
C ILE A 32 7.44 -23.84 -1.63
N LEU A 33 7.50 -24.16 -2.92
CA LEU A 33 7.19 -23.24 -4.00
C LEU A 33 5.73 -22.80 -3.95
N ALA A 34 4.79 -23.71 -3.74
CA ALA A 34 3.36 -23.39 -3.60
C ALA A 34 3.11 -22.49 -2.39
N ALA A 35 3.72 -22.79 -1.24
CA ALA A 35 3.63 -21.96 -0.04
C ALA A 35 4.20 -20.56 -0.29
N PHE A 36 5.34 -20.45 -0.97
CA PHE A 36 5.93 -19.15 -1.32
C PHE A 36 5.05 -18.35 -2.28
N ILE A 37 4.49 -18.99 -3.32
CA ILE A 37 3.56 -18.33 -4.26
C ILE A 37 2.31 -17.84 -3.53
N THR A 38 1.75 -18.67 -2.64
CA THR A 38 0.57 -18.31 -1.85
C THR A 38 0.88 -17.15 -0.92
N TYR A 39 2.02 -17.19 -0.22
CA TYR A 39 2.47 -16.10 0.63
C TYR A 39 2.66 -14.80 -0.16
N ALA A 40 3.37 -14.85 -1.29
CA ALA A 40 3.58 -13.69 -2.15
C ALA A 40 2.26 -13.13 -2.68
N ALA A 41 1.31 -13.99 -3.04
CA ALA A 41 -0.02 -13.57 -3.47
C ALA A 41 -0.78 -12.85 -2.35
N ILE A 42 -0.75 -13.37 -1.13
CA ILE A 42 -1.37 -12.73 0.04
C ILE A 42 -0.74 -11.36 0.29
N GLU A 43 0.59 -11.25 0.23
CA GLU A 43 1.31 -9.99 0.44
C GLU A 43 1.04 -8.96 -0.67
N ILE A 44 0.90 -9.40 -1.92
CA ILE A 44 0.63 -8.50 -3.04
C ILE A 44 -0.82 -8.02 -3.06
N PHE A 45 -1.78 -8.92 -2.81
CA PHE A 45 -3.21 -8.65 -2.96
C PHE A 45 -3.96 -8.44 -1.65
N GLY A 46 -3.33 -8.73 -0.51
CA GLY A 46 -3.89 -8.48 0.81
C GLY A 46 -3.87 -6.99 1.18
N ASP A 47 -4.67 -6.65 2.16
CA ASP A 47 -4.68 -5.34 2.86
C ASP A 47 -4.54 -4.10 1.94
N ARG A 48 -5.37 -4.02 0.91
CA ARG A 48 -5.35 -2.90 -0.04
C ARG A 48 -6.12 -1.67 0.42
N ASN A 49 -6.98 -1.80 1.41
CA ASN A 49 -7.65 -0.66 2.04
C ASN A 49 -6.68 -0.01 3.04
N ILE A 50 -6.09 1.11 2.64
CA ILE A 50 -5.10 1.81 3.45
C ILE A 50 -5.76 2.87 4.30
N GLU A 51 -6.66 3.64 3.67
CA GLU A 51 -7.45 4.66 4.35
C GLU A 51 -8.77 4.89 3.62
N THR A 52 -9.75 5.38 4.35
CA THR A 52 -11.01 5.87 3.79
C THR A 52 -11.10 7.36 4.02
N ILE A 53 -11.01 8.16 2.95
CA ILE A 53 -11.16 9.62 3.05
C ILE A 53 -12.64 9.97 3.03
N HIS A 54 -13.11 10.62 4.09
CA HIS A 54 -14.49 11.05 4.27
C HIS A 54 -14.72 12.49 3.81
N ALA A 55 -13.71 13.35 3.97
CA ALA A 55 -13.78 14.74 3.54
C ALA A 55 -12.42 15.27 3.09
N LEU A 56 -12.45 16.10 2.07
CA LEU A 56 -11.30 16.79 1.52
C LEU A 56 -11.70 18.24 1.22
N SER A 57 -10.95 19.20 1.75
CA SER A 57 -11.26 20.62 1.56
C SER A 57 -10.02 21.49 1.49
N VAL A 58 -10.13 22.62 0.83
CA VAL A 58 -9.09 23.66 0.75
C VAL A 58 -9.53 24.88 1.55
N THR A 59 -8.61 25.43 2.34
CA THR A 59 -8.87 26.64 3.12
C THR A 59 -7.68 27.62 3.02
N PRO A 60 -7.89 28.95 2.88
CA PRO A 60 -9.19 29.61 2.72
C PRO A 60 -9.86 29.28 1.37
N ASN A 61 -11.19 29.35 1.34
CA ASN A 61 -11.95 29.27 0.10
C ASN A 61 -12.87 30.48 0.01
N PRO A 62 -12.66 31.42 -0.93
CA PRO A 62 -11.70 31.38 -2.03
C PRO A 62 -10.24 31.57 -1.59
N ALA A 63 -9.33 30.87 -2.27
CA ALA A 63 -7.89 31.02 -2.15
C ALA A 63 -7.36 32.12 -3.06
N ARG A 64 -6.19 32.71 -2.77
CA ARG A 64 -5.56 33.73 -3.59
C ARG A 64 -4.28 33.21 -4.22
N VAL A 65 -4.08 33.54 -5.49
CA VAL A 65 -2.85 33.21 -6.22
C VAL A 65 -1.63 33.76 -5.47
N GLY A 66 -0.58 32.95 -5.32
CA GLY A 66 0.66 33.31 -4.61
C GLY A 66 0.54 33.29 -3.07
N GLN A 67 -0.63 33.01 -2.51
CA GLN A 67 -0.82 32.97 -1.06
C GLN A 67 -0.83 31.53 -0.53
N PRO A 68 -0.51 31.33 0.75
CA PRO A 68 -0.59 30.01 1.39
C PRO A 68 -2.06 29.58 1.52
N ALA A 69 -2.29 28.31 1.27
CA ALA A 69 -3.55 27.61 1.53
C ALA A 69 -3.26 26.28 2.23
N LEU A 70 -4.27 25.71 2.84
CA LEU A 70 -4.21 24.44 3.53
C LEU A 70 -5.15 23.45 2.84
N ILE A 71 -4.65 22.26 2.56
CA ILE A 71 -5.52 21.12 2.24
C ILE A 71 -5.77 20.34 3.53
N ILE A 72 -7.01 20.01 3.77
CA ILE A 72 -7.47 19.29 4.96
C ILE A 72 -8.07 17.96 4.52
N PHE A 73 -7.49 16.86 4.97
CA PHE A 73 -7.96 15.50 4.78
C PHE A 73 -8.57 15.01 6.08
N GLN A 74 -9.76 14.46 6.02
CA GLN A 74 -10.39 13.76 7.13
C GLN A 74 -10.75 12.35 6.69
N GLY A 75 -10.35 11.36 7.45
CA GLY A 75 -10.54 9.97 7.08
C GLY A 75 -10.35 9.02 8.25
N THR A 76 -10.47 7.75 7.94
CA THR A 76 -10.15 6.65 8.86
C THR A 76 -8.97 5.89 8.29
N GLN A 77 -7.99 5.58 9.13
CA GLN A 77 -6.84 4.80 8.73
C GLN A 77 -7.10 3.32 8.96
N ASP A 78 -7.00 2.53 7.91
CA ASP A 78 -7.25 1.10 7.96
C ASP A 78 -5.95 0.29 8.11
N ASN A 79 -4.87 0.72 7.46
CA ASN A 79 -3.57 0.06 7.50
C ASN A 79 -2.40 1.03 7.56
N ASP A 80 -1.28 0.58 8.16
CA ASP A 80 -0.02 1.32 8.24
C ASP A 80 0.83 1.04 6.99
N CYS A 81 0.84 1.98 6.06
CA CYS A 81 1.56 1.85 4.79
C CYS A 81 2.34 3.12 4.48
N ASP A 82 3.54 2.95 3.97
CA ASP A 82 4.33 4.06 3.46
C ASP A 82 3.88 4.46 2.06
N GLY A 83 4.26 5.64 1.61
CA GLY A 83 3.90 6.07 0.27
C GLY A 83 4.40 7.45 -0.12
N VAL A 84 3.97 7.85 -1.31
CA VAL A 84 4.20 9.19 -1.85
C VAL A 84 2.88 9.73 -2.37
N VAL A 85 2.59 10.98 -2.05
CA VAL A 85 1.42 11.68 -2.57
C VAL A 85 1.87 12.68 -3.63
N HIS A 86 1.43 12.45 -4.86
CA HIS A 86 1.55 13.38 -5.97
C HIS A 86 0.37 14.34 -5.96
N ARG A 87 0.64 15.63 -6.06
CA ARG A 87 -0.40 16.66 -5.95
C ARG A 87 -0.38 17.57 -7.16
N SER A 88 -1.56 17.97 -7.61
CA SER A 88 -1.68 18.94 -8.69
C SER A 88 -2.92 19.81 -8.50
N ILE A 89 -2.91 20.96 -9.18
CA ILE A 89 -4.05 21.84 -9.27
C ILE A 89 -4.36 22.06 -10.75
N THR A 90 -5.63 21.92 -11.11
CA THR A 90 -6.14 22.24 -12.44
C THR A 90 -7.09 23.40 -12.31
N ASP A 91 -6.83 24.51 -13.02
CA ASP A 91 -7.67 25.69 -12.98
C ASP A 91 -8.90 25.60 -13.92
N SER A 92 -9.74 26.61 -13.91
CA SER A 92 -10.94 26.73 -14.76
C SER A 92 -10.67 26.71 -16.27
N LYS A 93 -9.43 26.99 -16.68
CA LYS A 93 -8.99 26.95 -18.09
C LYS A 93 -8.30 25.65 -18.48
N GLY A 94 -8.18 24.71 -17.54
CA GLY A 94 -7.48 23.46 -17.76
C GLY A 94 -5.95 23.53 -17.57
N THR A 95 -5.42 24.64 -17.03
CA THR A 95 -3.99 24.75 -16.72
C THR A 95 -3.68 23.84 -15.53
N LEU A 96 -2.83 22.83 -15.75
CA LEU A 96 -2.40 21.87 -14.71
C LEU A 96 -1.03 22.27 -14.20
N ILE A 97 -0.92 22.47 -12.89
CA ILE A 97 0.34 22.72 -12.20
C ILE A 97 0.58 21.64 -11.16
N GLN A 98 1.75 20.99 -11.25
CA GLN A 98 2.20 20.03 -10.26
C GLN A 98 2.72 20.75 -9.01
N LEU A 99 2.35 20.24 -7.86
CA LEU A 99 2.89 20.65 -6.56
C LEU A 99 3.97 19.67 -6.11
N ASP A 100 4.72 20.06 -5.07
CA ASP A 100 5.72 19.19 -4.49
C ASP A 100 5.10 17.89 -3.99
N ASN A 101 5.78 16.79 -4.27
CA ASN A 101 5.41 15.48 -3.75
C ASN A 101 5.57 15.44 -2.23
N VAL A 102 4.67 14.73 -1.56
CA VAL A 102 4.70 14.56 -0.11
C VAL A 102 4.97 13.10 0.21
N PRO A 103 6.16 12.78 0.76
CA PRO A 103 6.37 11.44 1.30
C PRO A 103 5.48 11.25 2.54
N VAL A 104 4.85 10.11 2.63
CA VAL A 104 4.03 9.71 3.76
C VAL A 104 4.71 8.50 4.41
N PHE A 105 5.20 8.68 5.62
CA PHE A 105 5.77 7.62 6.44
C PHE A 105 4.84 7.42 7.63
N HIS A 106 4.21 6.27 7.71
CA HIS A 106 3.23 5.98 8.75
C HIS A 106 3.78 6.07 10.16
N HIS A 107 5.01 5.65 10.36
CA HIS A 107 5.69 5.76 11.67
C HIS A 107 5.73 7.19 12.21
N ASN A 108 5.60 8.21 11.35
CA ASN A 108 5.68 9.60 11.74
C ASN A 108 4.32 10.27 11.98
N LEU A 109 3.22 9.65 11.58
CA LEU A 109 1.89 10.26 11.69
C LEU A 109 1.24 10.00 13.05
N GLY A 110 1.65 8.97 13.77
CA GLY A 110 1.10 8.62 15.09
C GLY A 110 -0.42 8.29 15.06
N ILE A 111 -0.95 7.94 13.89
CA ILE A 111 -2.36 7.64 13.70
C ILE A 111 -2.55 6.15 13.99
N GLU A 112 -3.44 5.84 14.93
CA GLU A 112 -3.78 4.46 15.26
C GLU A 112 -4.75 3.88 14.22
N ARG A 113 -4.56 2.60 13.89
CA ARG A 113 -5.45 1.84 13.01
C ARG A 113 -6.90 1.90 13.48
N GLY A 114 -7.84 2.14 12.56
CA GLY A 114 -9.27 2.27 12.84
C GLY A 114 -9.68 3.59 13.49
N LYS A 115 -8.76 4.53 13.65
CA LYS A 115 -9.06 5.85 14.20
C LYS A 115 -9.32 6.87 13.10
N VAL A 116 -10.20 7.80 13.42
CA VAL A 116 -10.44 8.98 12.58
C VAL A 116 -9.25 9.92 12.73
N PHE A 117 -8.73 10.39 11.62
CA PHE A 117 -7.66 11.37 11.59
C PHE A 117 -8.08 12.65 10.83
N THR A 118 -7.41 13.73 11.17
CA THR A 118 -7.42 14.96 10.39
C THR A 118 -5.99 15.34 10.08
N PHE A 119 -5.64 15.33 8.81
CA PHE A 119 -4.31 15.70 8.34
C PHE A 119 -4.40 17.02 7.57
N THR A 120 -3.53 17.95 7.90
CA THR A 120 -3.49 19.28 7.26
C THR A 120 -2.12 19.48 6.62
N LYS A 121 -2.11 19.85 5.34
CA LYS A 121 -0.88 20.13 4.62
C LYS A 121 -0.93 21.52 3.98
N PRO A 122 0.05 22.38 4.28
CA PRO A 122 0.16 23.67 3.61
C PRO A 122 0.65 23.51 2.17
N PHE A 123 0.21 24.42 1.31
CA PHE A 123 0.75 24.64 -0.03
C PHE A 123 0.59 26.12 -0.41
N SER A 124 1.40 26.59 -1.34
CA SER A 124 1.19 27.91 -1.94
C SER A 124 0.36 27.74 -3.21
N VAL A 125 -0.69 28.54 -3.37
CA VAL A 125 -1.46 28.57 -4.62
C VAL A 125 -0.53 29.03 -5.75
N PRO A 126 -0.25 28.21 -6.78
CA PRO A 126 0.74 28.54 -7.79
C PRO A 126 0.44 29.82 -8.54
N LEU A 127 1.50 30.57 -8.90
CA LEU A 127 1.41 31.66 -9.82
C LEU A 127 1.06 31.12 -11.23
N GLY A 128 0.21 31.82 -11.96
CA GLY A 128 -0.19 31.41 -13.31
C GLY A 128 -1.50 30.66 -13.40
N LEU A 129 -2.14 30.34 -12.29
CA LEU A 129 -3.51 29.84 -12.29
C LEU A 129 -4.50 30.95 -12.55
N SER A 130 -5.53 30.65 -13.33
CA SER A 130 -6.62 31.57 -13.64
C SER A 130 -7.64 31.61 -12.49
N PRO A 131 -8.22 32.79 -12.22
CA PRO A 131 -9.35 32.89 -11.28
C PRO A 131 -10.54 32.03 -11.72
N GLY A 132 -11.33 31.60 -10.73
CA GLY A 132 -12.49 30.74 -10.90
C GLY A 132 -12.35 29.42 -10.19
N THR A 133 -13.20 28.45 -10.52
CA THR A 133 -13.20 27.11 -9.91
C THR A 133 -11.96 26.34 -10.33
N ALA A 134 -11.22 25.87 -9.36
CA ALA A 134 -10.06 25.00 -9.54
C ALA A 134 -10.29 23.65 -8.86
N THR A 135 -9.63 22.61 -9.36
CA THR A 135 -9.63 21.26 -8.79
C THR A 135 -8.25 20.94 -8.22
N TYR A 136 -8.20 20.64 -6.93
CA TYR A 136 -7.03 20.04 -6.31
C TYR A 136 -7.13 18.52 -6.46
N ASN A 137 -6.10 17.92 -7.05
CA ASN A 137 -5.98 16.48 -7.22
C ASN A 137 -4.82 15.94 -6.36
N SER A 138 -5.03 14.80 -5.76
CA SER A 138 -4.07 14.09 -4.93
C SER A 138 -4.08 12.63 -5.32
N GLU A 139 -2.96 12.14 -5.86
CA GLU A 139 -2.75 10.71 -6.14
C GLU A 139 -1.78 10.16 -5.10
N ALA A 140 -2.27 9.27 -4.26
CA ALA A 140 -1.48 8.56 -3.27
C ALA A 140 -1.03 7.22 -3.83
N VAL A 141 0.29 7.03 -3.94
CA VAL A 141 0.93 5.76 -4.30
C VAL A 141 1.49 5.16 -3.04
N ARG A 142 0.97 4.02 -2.60
CA ARG A 142 1.26 3.44 -1.28
C ARG A 142 1.64 1.98 -1.34
N TRP A 143 2.39 1.54 -0.34
CA TRP A 143 2.81 0.15 -0.16
C TRP A 143 2.90 -0.19 1.32
N CYS A 144 2.34 -1.32 1.70
CA CYS A 144 2.34 -1.83 3.08
C CYS A 144 3.47 -2.85 3.30
N ASN A 145 4.09 -3.31 2.24
CA ASN A 145 5.21 -4.25 2.26
C ASN A 145 6.09 -4.12 1.01
N SER A 146 7.25 -4.79 1.03
CA SER A 146 8.22 -4.71 -0.07
C SER A 146 7.69 -5.28 -1.40
N PHE A 147 6.82 -6.28 -1.39
CA PHE A 147 6.24 -6.82 -2.62
C PHE A 147 5.32 -5.79 -3.29
N GLN A 148 4.49 -5.11 -2.51
CA GLN A 148 3.63 -4.03 -3.03
C GLN A 148 4.48 -2.89 -3.55
N GLN A 149 5.54 -2.50 -2.86
CA GLN A 149 6.42 -1.42 -3.29
C GLN A 149 6.99 -1.63 -4.70
N PHE A 150 7.45 -2.85 -5.01
CA PHE A 150 8.16 -3.11 -6.25
C PHE A 150 7.27 -3.65 -7.37
N LEU A 151 6.20 -4.37 -7.04
CA LEU A 151 5.41 -5.08 -8.03
C LEU A 151 4.04 -4.47 -8.28
N TYR A 152 3.34 -4.04 -7.22
CA TYR A 152 1.96 -3.60 -7.36
C TYR A 152 1.51 -2.65 -6.25
N PRO A 153 1.98 -1.41 -6.22
CA PRO A 153 1.56 -0.42 -5.23
C PRO A 153 0.05 -0.14 -5.32
N VAL A 154 -0.50 0.36 -4.23
CA VAL A 154 -1.89 0.81 -4.17
C VAL A 154 -1.96 2.26 -4.65
N HIS A 155 -2.87 2.55 -5.56
CA HIS A 155 -3.12 3.90 -6.07
C HIS A 155 -4.50 4.37 -5.65
N ASP A 156 -4.55 5.48 -4.91
CA ASP A 156 -5.79 6.14 -4.51
C ASP A 156 -5.79 7.57 -5.06
N VAL A 157 -6.91 7.97 -5.63
CA VAL A 157 -7.07 9.31 -6.22
C VAL A 157 -8.17 10.05 -5.48
N TYR A 158 -7.83 11.23 -4.97
CA TYR A 158 -8.74 12.12 -4.28
C TYR A 158 -8.77 13.48 -4.98
N ALA A 159 -9.94 14.07 -5.09
CA ALA A 159 -10.10 15.38 -5.68
C ALA A 159 -11.08 16.23 -4.89
N THR A 160 -10.83 17.54 -4.86
CA THR A 160 -11.77 18.52 -4.32
C THR A 160 -11.69 19.82 -5.11
N THR A 161 -12.80 20.55 -5.18
CA THR A 161 -12.87 21.84 -5.86
C THR A 161 -12.81 22.99 -4.87
N PHE A 162 -12.23 24.10 -5.29
CA PHE A 162 -12.17 25.35 -4.53
C PHE A 162 -12.13 26.55 -5.50
N GLU A 163 -12.41 27.75 -4.97
CA GLU A 163 -12.38 28.97 -5.77
C GLU A 163 -11.04 29.68 -5.65
N ILE A 164 -10.54 30.21 -6.78
CA ILE A 164 -9.34 31.08 -6.88
C ILE A 164 -9.77 32.49 -7.20
N LYS A 165 -9.20 33.45 -6.46
CA LYS A 165 -9.34 34.90 -6.70
C LYS A 165 -8.02 35.56 -7.06
#